data_d460cbef95e17538a084ca3491f37023
#
_entry.id   d460cbef95e17538a084ca3491f37023
#
_cell.length_a   1.000
_cell.length_b   1.000
_cell.length_c   1.000
_cell.angle_alpha   90.00
_cell.angle_beta   90.00
_cell.angle_gamma   90.00
#
_symmetry.space_group_name_H-M   'P 1'
#
loop_
_entity.id
_entity.type
_entity.pdbx_description
1 polymer ?
#
loop_
_entity_poly.entity_id
_entity_poly.type
_entity_poly.pdbx_seq_one_letter_code
_entity_poly.pdbx_strand_id
1 'polypeptide(L)'
;MVLDKPKQPLQLRDVEKPRPAKGQLLVRIVTCAVCRTDLHVADGELPDPKLPLIPGHQIVGYVEEVGPDVPSSFAIGDRVGIPWLGWTDGECVYCRSNRENLCDRARFTGYTIDGGYAEFSVADARFCFHLPDRYNDVEVAPLLCAGLIGYRSYRKTADSRRLGIYGFGNAAHLIAQIALYEGRDLFVFTRPGDMETQQSAEALGAKWAGGSDDMPPEKLDAAIIFASVGPLVPAALRALAKGGVVVCGGIHMSDIPSFPYADLWEERVIMSVANLTRRDGEEFFDIAPRVPIKTNTETFPLEDANIAFDRFRAGQLSGTAVLLISKAGHPR
;
A
#
# COMPACT_ATOMS: atom_id res chain seq x y z
N MET A 1 14.61 -15.37 -0.30
CA MET A 1 13.48 -16.31 -0.47
C MET A 1 13.00 -16.28 -1.91
N VAL A 2 12.92 -17.43 -2.57
CA VAL A 2 12.63 -17.55 -4.01
C VAL A 2 11.34 -18.36 -4.23
N LEU A 3 10.46 -17.84 -5.06
CA LEU A 3 9.27 -18.54 -5.58
C LEU A 3 9.61 -19.14 -6.94
N ASP A 4 9.67 -20.47 -7.03
CA ASP A 4 9.92 -21.15 -8.31
C ASP A 4 8.66 -21.28 -9.17
N LYS A 5 7.54 -21.58 -8.52
CA LYS A 5 6.22 -21.73 -9.15
C LYS A 5 5.12 -21.28 -8.21
N PRO A 6 4.03 -20.72 -8.72
CA PRO A 6 2.86 -20.40 -7.90
C PRO A 6 2.36 -21.61 -7.11
N LYS A 7 1.79 -21.35 -5.95
CA LYS A 7 1.26 -22.36 -5.00
C LYS A 7 2.32 -23.29 -4.40
N GLN A 8 3.59 -22.92 -4.48
CA GLN A 8 4.68 -23.63 -3.80
C GLN A 8 5.24 -22.76 -2.67
N PRO A 9 5.80 -23.36 -1.62
CA PRO A 9 6.52 -22.62 -0.59
C PRO A 9 7.71 -21.88 -1.17
N LEU A 10 8.01 -20.71 -0.62
CA LEU A 10 9.24 -19.99 -0.91
C LEU A 10 10.45 -20.81 -0.45
N GLN A 11 11.51 -20.81 -1.26
CA GLN A 11 12.76 -21.52 -0.96
C GLN A 11 13.85 -20.53 -0.54
N LEU A 12 14.49 -20.77 0.59
CA LEU A 12 15.70 -20.05 0.98
C LEU A 12 16.86 -20.53 0.09
N ARG A 13 17.50 -19.60 -0.62
CA ARG A 13 18.62 -19.90 -1.54
C ARG A 13 19.63 -18.76 -1.55
N ASP A 14 20.89 -19.14 -1.76
CA ASP A 14 21.92 -18.21 -2.16
C ASP A 14 21.74 -17.86 -3.64
N VAL A 15 21.72 -16.58 -3.94
CA VAL A 15 21.65 -16.04 -5.30
C VAL A 15 22.78 -15.04 -5.53
N GLU A 16 23.16 -14.81 -6.77
CA GLU A 16 24.18 -13.82 -7.09
C GLU A 16 23.72 -12.40 -6.65
N LYS A 17 24.64 -11.66 -6.01
CA LYS A 17 24.37 -10.25 -5.67
C LYS A 17 24.16 -9.45 -6.96
N PRO A 18 23.01 -8.79 -7.14
CA PRO A 18 22.72 -8.06 -8.37
C PRO A 18 23.60 -6.80 -8.47
N ARG A 19 23.78 -6.30 -9.70
CA ARG A 19 24.52 -5.06 -9.97
C ARG A 19 23.58 -4.00 -10.53
N PRO A 20 23.70 -2.74 -10.09
CA PRO A 20 22.83 -1.68 -10.59
C PRO A 20 23.24 -1.29 -12.02
N ALA A 21 22.27 -1.26 -12.92
CA ALA A 21 22.40 -0.73 -14.26
C ALA A 21 22.21 0.80 -14.26
N LYS A 22 22.24 1.42 -15.45
CA LYS A 22 21.96 2.83 -15.65
C LYS A 22 20.61 3.23 -15.01
N GLY A 23 20.62 4.29 -14.19
CA GLY A 23 19.46 4.82 -13.48
C GLY A 23 18.99 3.97 -12.28
N GLN A 24 19.77 2.96 -11.87
CA GLN A 24 19.41 2.08 -10.78
C GLN A 24 20.30 2.26 -9.54
N LEU A 25 19.73 1.96 -8.40
CA LEU A 25 20.40 1.82 -7.11
C LEU A 25 20.53 0.34 -6.76
N LEU A 26 21.64 -0.07 -6.18
CA LEU A 26 21.74 -1.29 -5.40
C LEU A 26 21.40 -0.95 -3.95
N VAL A 27 20.40 -1.60 -3.40
CA VAL A 27 19.93 -1.36 -2.03
C VAL A 27 20.19 -2.59 -1.18
N ARG A 28 20.92 -2.41 -0.08
CA ARG A 28 21.07 -3.41 0.99
C ARG A 28 19.81 -3.33 1.87
N ILE A 29 19.06 -4.42 1.90
CA ILE A 29 17.76 -4.47 2.53
C ILE A 29 17.87 -4.75 4.02
N VAL A 30 17.10 -4.04 4.82
CA VAL A 30 17.01 -4.24 6.27
C VAL A 30 15.69 -4.92 6.63
N THR A 31 14.59 -4.45 6.06
CA THR A 31 13.25 -5.02 6.28
C THR A 31 12.44 -5.03 4.99
N CYS A 32 11.50 -5.97 4.91
CA CYS A 32 10.47 -5.98 3.88
C CYS A 32 9.15 -6.44 4.49
N ALA A 33 8.10 -5.63 4.38
CA ALA A 33 6.80 -6.02 4.90
C ALA A 33 6.06 -6.94 3.95
N VAL A 34 5.12 -7.71 4.50
CA VAL A 34 4.27 -8.68 3.80
C VAL A 34 2.86 -8.10 3.66
N CYS A 35 2.28 -8.18 2.48
CA CYS A 35 0.89 -7.82 2.28
C CYS A 35 0.10 -8.85 1.46
N ARG A 36 -1.18 -8.58 1.27
CA ARG A 36 -2.06 -9.46 0.48
C ARG A 36 -1.56 -9.69 -0.95
N THR A 37 -0.92 -8.70 -1.56
CA THR A 37 -0.40 -8.81 -2.93
C THR A 37 0.71 -9.85 -3.03
N ASP A 38 1.57 -9.99 -2.01
CA ASP A 38 2.60 -11.04 -2.00
C ASP A 38 1.97 -12.44 -1.98
N LEU A 39 0.83 -12.60 -1.28
CA LEU A 39 0.05 -13.84 -1.33
C LEU A 39 -0.59 -14.05 -2.69
N HIS A 40 -1.19 -13.02 -3.30
CA HIS A 40 -1.76 -13.13 -4.66
C HIS A 40 -0.71 -13.58 -5.68
N VAL A 41 0.53 -13.08 -5.57
CA VAL A 41 1.65 -13.52 -6.41
C VAL A 41 2.01 -14.98 -6.12
N ALA A 42 2.19 -15.34 -4.84
CA ALA A 42 2.58 -16.69 -4.43
C ALA A 42 1.50 -17.72 -4.74
N ASP A 43 0.23 -17.36 -4.64
CA ASP A 43 -0.92 -18.23 -4.90
C ASP A 43 -1.30 -18.29 -6.40
N GLY A 44 -0.60 -17.50 -7.26
CA GLY A 44 -0.82 -17.51 -8.71
C GLY A 44 -2.14 -16.87 -9.15
N GLU A 45 -2.63 -15.91 -8.38
CA GLU A 45 -3.85 -15.16 -8.69
C GLU A 45 -3.57 -13.96 -9.62
N LEU A 46 -2.30 -13.59 -9.80
CA LEU A 46 -1.87 -12.58 -10.76
C LEU A 46 -1.26 -13.25 -12.00
N PRO A 47 -1.59 -12.80 -13.23
CA PRO A 47 -1.10 -13.39 -14.46
C PRO A 47 0.39 -13.08 -14.68
N ASP A 48 1.09 -14.02 -15.33
CA ASP A 48 2.44 -13.87 -15.88
C ASP A 48 3.50 -13.29 -14.91
N PRO A 49 3.67 -13.82 -13.69
CA PRO A 49 4.76 -13.40 -12.82
C PRO A 49 6.12 -13.76 -13.45
N LYS A 50 7.15 -12.97 -13.17
CA LYS A 50 8.53 -13.40 -13.39
C LYS A 50 8.77 -14.66 -12.54
N LEU A 51 9.30 -15.74 -13.15
CA LEU A 51 9.69 -16.94 -12.41
C LEU A 51 11.06 -17.47 -12.91
N PRO A 52 11.96 -17.92 -12.00
CA PRO A 52 11.85 -17.79 -10.54
C PRO A 52 11.84 -16.33 -10.10
N LEU A 53 11.19 -16.04 -8.97
CA LEU A 53 10.96 -14.69 -8.47
C LEU A 53 11.41 -14.56 -7.01
N ILE A 54 12.02 -13.45 -6.65
CA ILE A 54 12.14 -12.99 -5.27
C ILE A 54 10.95 -12.07 -4.98
N PRO A 55 9.97 -12.45 -4.12
CA PRO A 55 8.83 -11.62 -3.78
C PRO A 55 9.19 -10.43 -2.88
N GLY A 56 8.17 -9.66 -2.45
CA GLY A 56 8.31 -8.56 -1.50
C GLY A 56 8.44 -7.19 -2.17
N HIS A 57 7.53 -6.26 -1.83
CA HIS A 57 7.46 -4.94 -2.48
C HIS A 57 7.32 -3.78 -1.49
N GLN A 58 7.60 -3.99 -0.22
CA GLN A 58 7.61 -2.97 0.82
C GLN A 58 8.99 -2.94 1.43
N ILE A 59 9.97 -2.55 0.62
CA ILE A 59 11.40 -2.71 0.92
C ILE A 59 11.92 -1.47 1.62
N VAL A 60 12.58 -1.66 2.74
CA VAL A 60 13.36 -0.62 3.43
C VAL A 60 14.83 -1.04 3.44
N GLY A 61 15.70 -0.16 3.03
CA GLY A 61 17.13 -0.44 3.00
C GLY A 61 17.99 0.79 2.83
N TYR A 62 19.26 0.55 2.66
CA TYR A 62 20.28 1.59 2.48
C TYR A 62 20.97 1.42 1.14
N VAL A 63 21.19 2.54 0.46
CA VAL A 63 21.92 2.55 -0.82
C VAL A 63 23.34 2.03 -0.61
N GLU A 64 23.65 0.92 -1.27
CA GLU A 64 24.98 0.28 -1.23
C GLU A 64 25.85 0.71 -2.40
N GLU A 65 25.23 0.86 -3.60
CA GLU A 65 25.92 1.28 -4.82
C GLU A 65 24.97 2.12 -5.67
N VAL A 66 25.50 3.12 -6.34
CA VAL A 66 24.79 4.02 -7.25
C VAL A 66 25.21 3.72 -8.68
N GLY A 67 24.26 3.31 -9.52
CA GLY A 67 24.54 3.05 -10.94
C GLY A 67 24.74 4.34 -11.75
N PRO A 68 25.21 4.23 -13.01
CA PRO A 68 25.36 5.40 -13.87
C PRO A 68 24.04 6.16 -14.08
N ASP A 69 24.10 7.46 -14.26
CA ASP A 69 22.98 8.37 -14.56
C ASP A 69 21.85 8.38 -13.51
N VAL A 70 22.13 7.99 -12.28
CA VAL A 70 21.22 8.19 -11.14
C VAL A 70 21.22 9.67 -10.76
N PRO A 71 20.05 10.27 -10.41
CA PRO A 71 20.01 11.64 -9.91
C PRO A 71 20.92 11.86 -8.69
N SER A 72 21.60 13.01 -8.63
CA SER A 72 22.51 13.38 -7.54
C SER A 72 21.85 13.52 -6.16
N SER A 73 20.52 13.41 -6.12
CA SER A 73 19.76 13.34 -4.86
C SER A 73 19.97 12.03 -4.09
N PHE A 74 20.51 10.98 -4.72
CA PHE A 74 20.81 9.71 -4.05
C PHE A 74 22.32 9.52 -3.88
N ALA A 75 22.73 9.13 -2.68
CA ALA A 75 24.10 8.81 -2.32
C ALA A 75 24.20 7.47 -1.60
N ILE A 76 25.39 6.86 -1.58
CA ILE A 76 25.68 5.68 -0.78
C ILE A 76 25.40 5.99 0.70
N GLY A 77 24.69 5.10 1.36
CA GLY A 77 24.27 5.24 2.76
C GLY A 77 22.90 5.87 2.94
N ASP A 78 22.27 6.43 1.89
CA ASP A 78 20.91 6.97 1.98
C ASP A 78 19.89 5.87 2.34
N ARG A 79 18.99 6.19 3.25
CA ARG A 79 17.91 5.33 3.66
C ARG A 79 16.72 5.48 2.71
N VAL A 80 16.38 4.40 2.02
CA VAL A 80 15.37 4.43 0.95
C VAL A 80 14.29 3.36 1.11
N GLY A 81 13.12 3.66 0.57
CA GLY A 81 12.01 2.73 0.42
C GLY A 81 11.71 2.44 -1.04
N ILE A 82 11.42 1.17 -1.36
CA ILE A 82 11.05 0.72 -2.70
C ILE A 82 9.63 0.15 -2.64
N PRO A 83 8.66 0.74 -3.37
CA PRO A 83 7.26 0.32 -3.39
C PRO A 83 6.97 -0.70 -4.49
N TRP A 84 5.68 -1.00 -4.67
CA TRP A 84 5.16 -1.89 -5.70
C TRP A 84 5.49 -1.45 -7.14
N LEU A 85 5.23 -0.18 -7.51
CA LEU A 85 5.56 0.32 -8.84
C LEU A 85 7.07 0.53 -8.94
N GLY A 86 7.76 -0.39 -9.63
CA GLY A 86 9.23 -0.41 -9.69
C GLY A 86 9.81 0.18 -10.98
N TRP A 87 9.02 0.31 -12.05
CA TRP A 87 9.50 0.88 -13.32
C TRP A 87 8.35 1.21 -14.27
N THR A 88 8.52 2.25 -15.07
CA THR A 88 7.65 2.59 -16.20
C THR A 88 8.47 3.11 -17.39
N ASP A 89 7.89 3.11 -18.60
CA ASP A 89 8.60 3.53 -19.82
C ASP A 89 8.94 5.02 -19.88
N GLY A 90 8.23 5.86 -19.11
CA GLY A 90 8.43 7.32 -19.15
C GLY A 90 7.93 8.04 -20.40
N GLU A 91 7.44 7.32 -21.41
CA GLU A 91 7.18 7.84 -22.76
C GLU A 91 5.70 7.80 -23.17
N CYS A 92 4.93 6.85 -22.66
CA CYS A 92 3.53 6.69 -23.03
C CYS A 92 2.67 7.88 -22.56
N VAL A 93 1.45 7.95 -23.06
CA VAL A 93 0.51 9.03 -22.71
C VAL A 93 0.27 9.15 -21.21
N TYR A 94 0.27 8.04 -20.49
CA TYR A 94 0.08 8.02 -19.05
C TYR A 94 1.32 8.55 -18.31
N CYS A 95 2.52 8.12 -18.70
CA CYS A 95 3.75 8.62 -18.09
C CYS A 95 3.93 10.13 -18.28
N ARG A 96 3.66 10.63 -19.49
CA ARG A 96 3.77 12.06 -19.82
C ARG A 96 2.72 12.94 -19.15
N SER A 97 1.64 12.35 -18.66
CA SER A 97 0.56 13.06 -17.96
C SER A 97 0.54 12.84 -16.45
N ASN A 98 1.66 12.40 -15.83
CA ASN A 98 1.79 12.11 -14.41
C ASN A 98 0.75 11.06 -13.90
N ARG A 99 0.49 10.08 -14.75
CA ARG A 99 -0.36 8.90 -14.47
C ARG A 99 0.41 7.62 -14.77
N GLU A 100 1.70 7.60 -14.47
CA GLU A 100 2.62 6.50 -14.77
C GLU A 100 2.21 5.18 -14.10
N ASN A 101 1.39 5.22 -13.07
CA ASN A 101 0.74 4.06 -12.48
C ASN A 101 -0.17 3.29 -13.46
N LEU A 102 -0.57 3.92 -14.57
CA LEU A 102 -1.38 3.34 -15.66
C LEU A 102 -0.54 3.00 -16.90
N CYS A 103 0.77 3.01 -16.81
CA CYS A 103 1.65 2.65 -17.92
C CYS A 103 1.46 1.19 -18.33
N ASP A 104 1.17 0.93 -19.61
CA ASP A 104 0.95 -0.43 -20.12
C ASP A 104 2.20 -1.34 -20.03
N ARG A 105 3.40 -0.72 -19.90
CA ARG A 105 4.69 -1.42 -19.75
C ARG A 105 5.23 -1.34 -18.33
N ALA A 106 4.41 -0.97 -17.34
CA ALA A 106 4.84 -0.90 -15.94
C ALA A 106 5.41 -2.24 -15.46
N ARG A 107 6.43 -2.16 -14.59
CA ARG A 107 7.00 -3.33 -13.91
C ARG A 107 6.86 -3.16 -12.40
N PHE A 108 6.58 -4.28 -11.75
CA PHE A 108 6.20 -4.29 -10.35
C PHE A 108 7.19 -5.09 -9.51
N THR A 109 7.66 -4.48 -8.44
CA THR A 109 8.61 -5.06 -7.49
C THR A 109 8.00 -6.28 -6.80
N GLY A 110 8.75 -7.38 -6.76
CA GLY A 110 8.27 -8.65 -6.18
C GLY A 110 7.19 -9.36 -6.98
N TYR A 111 7.07 -9.02 -8.29
CA TYR A 111 6.11 -9.64 -9.21
C TYR A 111 6.68 -9.82 -10.62
N THR A 112 6.91 -8.74 -11.37
CA THR A 112 7.50 -8.78 -12.70
C THR A 112 8.99 -8.44 -12.72
N ILE A 113 9.50 -7.95 -11.59
CA ILE A 113 10.92 -7.80 -11.24
C ILE A 113 11.13 -8.32 -9.82
N ASP A 114 12.38 -8.71 -9.49
CA ASP A 114 12.72 -9.20 -8.15
C ASP A 114 12.47 -8.14 -7.08
N GLY A 115 12.03 -8.62 -5.94
CA GLY A 115 11.65 -7.82 -4.79
C GLY A 115 12.63 -7.91 -3.62
N GLY A 116 12.09 -7.76 -2.42
CA GLY A 116 12.83 -7.51 -1.20
C GLY A 116 12.97 -8.67 -0.22
N TYR A 117 12.55 -9.88 -0.55
CA TYR A 117 12.80 -11.02 0.33
C TYR A 117 14.21 -11.58 0.08
N ALA A 118 15.19 -10.70 0.10
CA ALA A 118 16.61 -10.96 -0.12
C ALA A 118 17.45 -9.90 0.59
N GLU A 119 18.76 -10.13 0.70
CA GLU A 119 19.71 -9.16 1.31
C GLU A 119 19.91 -7.92 0.45
N PHE A 120 19.77 -8.05 -0.88
CA PHE A 120 19.96 -6.96 -1.82
C PHE A 120 18.89 -6.96 -2.90
N SER A 121 18.54 -5.75 -3.35
CA SER A 121 17.70 -5.55 -4.54
C SER A 121 18.24 -4.40 -5.37
N VAL A 122 18.03 -4.45 -6.68
CA VAL A 122 18.23 -3.31 -7.57
C VAL A 122 16.91 -2.63 -7.84
N ALA A 123 16.88 -1.30 -7.80
CA ALA A 123 15.68 -0.51 -8.04
C ALA A 123 15.97 0.68 -8.95
N ASP A 124 15.01 1.02 -9.80
CA ASP A 124 15.04 2.27 -10.56
C ASP A 124 14.92 3.45 -9.57
N ALA A 125 15.93 4.33 -9.57
CA ALA A 125 16.01 5.46 -8.65
C ALA A 125 14.77 6.37 -8.70
N ARG A 126 14.08 6.44 -9.85
CA ARG A 126 12.84 7.23 -10.00
C ARG A 126 11.69 6.73 -9.13
N PHE A 127 11.74 5.47 -8.68
CA PHE A 127 10.72 4.83 -7.86
C PHE A 127 11.22 4.49 -6.46
N CYS A 128 12.35 5.05 -6.04
CA CYS A 128 12.85 5.00 -4.68
C CYS A 128 12.47 6.28 -3.93
N PHE A 129 12.09 6.15 -2.68
CA PHE A 129 11.75 7.30 -1.83
C PHE A 129 12.72 7.40 -0.67
N HIS A 130 13.21 8.61 -0.37
CA HIS A 130 13.88 8.87 0.90
C HIS A 130 12.87 8.69 2.04
N LEU A 131 13.25 7.92 3.04
CA LEU A 131 12.39 7.63 4.17
C LEU A 131 12.63 8.60 5.33
N PRO A 132 11.56 9.07 5.99
CA PRO A 132 11.70 9.99 7.12
C PRO A 132 12.30 9.30 8.34
N ASP A 133 13.19 9.99 9.06
CA ASP A 133 13.89 9.50 10.25
C ASP A 133 12.96 9.24 11.46
N ARG A 134 11.75 9.79 11.42
CA ARG A 134 10.75 9.62 12.48
C ARG A 134 10.37 8.16 12.74
N TYR A 135 10.37 7.34 11.70
CA TYR A 135 9.98 5.94 11.77
C TYR A 135 11.21 5.04 11.71
N ASN A 136 11.29 4.01 12.55
CA ASN A 136 12.29 2.98 12.38
C ASN A 136 12.01 2.11 11.13
N ASP A 137 12.93 1.19 10.80
CA ASP A 137 12.83 0.40 9.56
C ASP A 137 11.64 -0.56 9.53
N VAL A 138 11.18 -1.00 10.70
CA VAL A 138 10.00 -1.88 10.83
C VAL A 138 8.71 -1.08 10.69
N GLU A 139 8.64 0.08 11.32
CA GLU A 139 7.45 0.94 11.31
C GLU A 139 7.17 1.55 9.94
N VAL A 140 8.21 1.88 9.18
CA VAL A 140 8.06 2.55 7.88
C VAL A 140 7.72 1.57 6.75
N ALA A 141 8.06 0.29 6.87
CA ALA A 141 7.85 -0.69 5.81
C ALA A 141 6.38 -0.80 5.35
N PRO A 142 5.36 -0.88 6.23
CA PRO A 142 3.95 -0.91 5.82
C PRO A 142 3.51 0.35 5.07
N LEU A 143 4.16 1.48 5.30
CA LEU A 143 3.84 2.75 4.65
C LEU A 143 4.08 2.70 3.14
N LEU A 144 5.01 1.84 2.67
CA LEU A 144 5.37 1.68 1.25
C LEU A 144 4.31 0.98 0.38
N CYS A 145 3.27 0.41 0.97
CA CYS A 145 2.14 -0.15 0.22
C CYS A 145 0.82 0.39 0.76
N ALA A 146 0.39 -0.04 1.95
CA ALA A 146 -0.86 0.39 2.56
C ALA A 146 -0.94 1.91 2.74
N GLY A 147 0.17 2.55 3.13
CA GLY A 147 0.27 4.01 3.21
C GLY A 147 0.08 4.68 1.85
N LEU A 148 0.84 4.25 0.85
CA LEU A 148 0.84 4.88 -0.48
C LEU A 148 -0.49 4.72 -1.24
N ILE A 149 -1.04 3.49 -1.32
CA ILE A 149 -2.34 3.28 -1.96
C ILE A 149 -3.47 3.95 -1.18
N GLY A 150 -3.39 3.92 0.14
CA GLY A 150 -4.30 4.63 1.01
C GLY A 150 -4.27 6.13 0.77
N TYR A 151 -3.08 6.73 0.73
CA TYR A 151 -2.92 8.16 0.48
C TYR A 151 -3.41 8.57 -0.90
N ARG A 152 -3.12 7.79 -1.95
CA ARG A 152 -3.69 8.02 -3.27
C ARG A 152 -5.21 8.01 -3.26
N SER A 153 -5.83 7.05 -2.56
CA SER A 153 -7.28 7.00 -2.40
C SER A 153 -7.80 8.23 -1.67
N TYR A 154 -7.11 8.64 -0.62
CA TYR A 154 -7.43 9.81 0.17
C TYR A 154 -7.35 11.12 -0.63
N ARG A 155 -6.28 11.29 -1.43
CA ARG A 155 -6.15 12.47 -2.31
C ARG A 155 -7.28 12.58 -3.34
N LYS A 156 -7.93 11.48 -3.71
CA LYS A 156 -9.10 11.48 -4.60
C LYS A 156 -10.39 11.97 -3.92
N THR A 157 -10.40 12.11 -2.61
CA THR A 157 -11.55 12.67 -1.89
C THR A 157 -11.54 14.20 -1.80
N ALA A 158 -10.55 14.86 -2.43
CA ALA A 158 -10.35 16.33 -2.40
C ALA A 158 -10.43 16.89 -0.96
N ASP A 159 -11.07 18.03 -0.76
CA ASP A 159 -11.18 18.70 0.54
C ASP A 159 -12.47 18.31 1.30
N SER A 160 -12.92 17.06 1.12
CA SER A 160 -14.11 16.57 1.82
C SER A 160 -13.92 16.65 3.34
N ARG A 161 -14.90 17.23 4.04
CA ARG A 161 -14.86 17.31 5.50
C ARG A 161 -15.33 16.02 6.16
N ARG A 162 -16.47 15.49 5.71
CA ARG A 162 -17.09 14.25 6.25
C ARG A 162 -16.65 13.06 5.39
N LEU A 163 -15.69 12.33 5.91
CA LEU A 163 -15.07 11.20 5.20
C LEU A 163 -15.56 9.86 5.76
N GLY A 164 -16.17 9.04 4.89
CA GLY A 164 -16.49 7.64 5.19
C GLY A 164 -15.35 6.71 4.79
N ILE A 165 -15.08 5.71 5.61
CA ILE A 165 -14.14 4.62 5.29
C ILE A 165 -14.85 3.29 5.46
N TYR A 166 -15.00 2.54 4.36
CA TYR A 166 -15.60 1.20 4.32
C TYR A 166 -14.54 0.12 4.34
N GLY A 167 -14.48 -0.67 5.43
CA GLY A 167 -13.43 -1.62 5.75
C GLY A 167 -12.26 -0.97 6.47
N PHE A 168 -11.98 -1.40 7.72
CA PHE A 168 -11.01 -0.76 8.61
C PHE A 168 -9.76 -1.65 8.83
N GLY A 169 -9.10 -2.03 7.71
CA GLY A 169 -7.81 -2.74 7.69
C GLY A 169 -6.61 -1.77 7.69
N ASN A 170 -5.41 -2.28 7.40
CA ASN A 170 -4.16 -1.51 7.49
C ASN A 170 -4.20 -0.17 6.74
N ALA A 171 -4.59 -0.15 5.46
CA ALA A 171 -4.63 1.09 4.68
C ALA A 171 -5.64 2.09 5.26
N ALA A 172 -6.82 1.61 5.67
CA ALA A 172 -7.84 2.42 6.31
C ALA A 172 -7.34 3.04 7.62
N HIS A 173 -6.71 2.23 8.47
CA HIS A 173 -6.17 2.67 9.76
C HIS A 173 -5.08 3.75 9.59
N LEU A 174 -4.19 3.60 8.60
CA LEU A 174 -3.15 4.60 8.33
C LEU A 174 -3.76 5.93 7.84
N ILE A 175 -4.72 5.85 6.92
CA ILE A 175 -5.35 7.04 6.33
C ILE A 175 -6.32 7.73 7.30
N ALA A 176 -6.98 6.98 8.17
CA ALA A 176 -7.79 7.55 9.25
C ALA A 176 -6.97 8.50 10.13
N GLN A 177 -5.73 8.15 10.45
CA GLN A 177 -4.84 9.00 11.26
C GLN A 177 -4.48 10.31 10.52
N ILE A 178 -4.23 10.25 9.20
CA ILE A 178 -3.99 11.44 8.38
C ILE A 178 -5.25 12.31 8.31
N ALA A 179 -6.40 11.70 8.04
CA ALA A 179 -7.68 12.40 7.94
C ALA A 179 -8.02 13.14 9.25
N LEU A 180 -7.83 12.47 10.38
CA LEU A 180 -8.03 13.10 11.71
C LEU A 180 -7.04 14.22 11.97
N TYR A 181 -5.76 14.04 11.62
CA TYR A 181 -4.75 15.09 11.76
C TYR A 181 -5.09 16.34 10.91
N GLU A 182 -5.65 16.14 9.71
CA GLU A 182 -6.13 17.24 8.85
C GLU A 182 -7.51 17.78 9.27
N GLY A 183 -8.07 17.31 10.39
CA GLY A 183 -9.32 17.84 10.98
C GLY A 183 -10.58 17.38 10.28
N ARG A 184 -10.56 16.24 9.57
CA ARG A 184 -11.77 15.68 8.95
C ARG A 184 -12.64 14.96 9.96
N ASP A 185 -13.94 15.02 9.78
CA ASP A 185 -14.92 14.22 10.50
C ASP A 185 -14.91 12.81 9.91
N LEU A 186 -14.43 11.81 10.66
CA LEU A 186 -14.26 10.44 10.19
C LEU A 186 -15.46 9.56 10.57
N PHE A 187 -15.99 8.82 9.60
CA PHE A 187 -17.06 7.85 9.75
C PHE A 187 -16.56 6.48 9.26
N VAL A 188 -16.61 5.46 10.12
CA VAL A 188 -16.04 4.14 9.82
C VAL A 188 -17.12 3.10 9.69
N PHE A 189 -17.06 2.34 8.59
CA PHE A 189 -18.00 1.26 8.27
C PHE A 189 -17.27 -0.08 8.28
N THR A 190 -17.72 -0.98 9.15
CA THR A 190 -17.15 -2.31 9.34
C THR A 190 -18.12 -3.40 8.87
N ARG A 191 -17.77 -4.65 9.03
CA ARG A 191 -18.76 -5.73 8.89
C ARG A 191 -19.85 -5.53 9.93
N PRO A 192 -21.14 -5.83 9.59
CA PRO A 192 -22.18 -5.81 10.57
C PRO A 192 -21.84 -6.67 11.80
N GLY A 193 -21.99 -6.09 12.99
CA GLY A 193 -21.69 -6.78 14.26
C GLY A 193 -20.20 -6.84 14.66
N ASP A 194 -19.28 -6.25 13.90
CA ASP A 194 -17.85 -6.16 14.25
C ASP A 194 -17.61 -5.03 15.26
N MET A 195 -18.08 -5.25 16.49
CA MET A 195 -18.00 -4.26 17.57
C MET A 195 -16.57 -3.92 17.98
N GLU A 196 -15.64 -4.88 17.88
CA GLU A 196 -14.23 -4.67 18.25
C GLU A 196 -13.57 -3.65 17.33
N THR A 197 -13.75 -3.80 16.01
CA THR A 197 -13.20 -2.86 15.03
C THR A 197 -13.89 -1.49 15.13
N GLN A 198 -15.20 -1.43 15.41
CA GLN A 198 -15.93 -0.18 15.61
C GLN A 198 -15.40 0.60 16.83
N GLN A 199 -15.24 -0.06 17.97
CA GLN A 199 -14.68 0.53 19.18
C GLN A 199 -13.23 1.00 18.95
N SER A 200 -12.43 0.24 18.21
CA SER A 200 -11.07 0.64 17.84
C SER A 200 -11.05 1.91 16.98
N ALA A 201 -11.99 2.04 16.04
CA ALA A 201 -12.12 3.24 15.21
C ALA A 201 -12.55 4.47 16.03
N GLU A 202 -13.50 4.32 16.94
CA GLU A 202 -13.93 5.38 17.86
C GLU A 202 -12.80 5.80 18.81
N ALA A 203 -12.05 4.83 19.36
CA ALA A 203 -10.88 5.10 20.20
C ALA A 203 -9.76 5.83 19.44
N LEU A 204 -9.66 5.64 18.11
CA LEU A 204 -8.75 6.39 17.26
C LEU A 204 -9.21 7.84 17.06
N GLY A 205 -10.51 8.13 17.21
CA GLY A 205 -11.09 9.45 17.03
C GLY A 205 -12.17 9.54 15.93
N ALA A 206 -12.67 8.42 15.42
CA ALA A 206 -13.81 8.45 14.51
C ALA A 206 -15.03 9.05 15.21
N LYS A 207 -15.72 9.94 14.50
CA LYS A 207 -16.94 10.59 15.00
C LYS A 207 -18.11 9.60 15.11
N TRP A 208 -18.05 8.55 14.32
CA TRP A 208 -19.04 7.47 14.30
C TRP A 208 -18.41 6.20 13.70
N ALA A 209 -18.80 5.06 14.22
CA ALA A 209 -18.49 3.75 13.63
C ALA A 209 -19.74 2.86 13.70
N GLY A 210 -19.98 2.06 12.62
CA GLY A 210 -21.13 1.17 12.54
C GLY A 210 -20.97 0.09 11.48
N GLY A 211 -22.01 -0.70 11.27
CA GLY A 211 -22.07 -1.70 10.21
C GLY A 211 -22.13 -1.07 8.83
N SER A 212 -21.64 -1.78 7.82
CA SER A 212 -21.66 -1.30 6.42
C SER A 212 -23.07 -1.21 5.81
N ASP A 213 -24.06 -1.74 6.48
CA ASP A 213 -25.50 -1.65 6.18
C ASP A 213 -26.21 -0.54 6.98
N ASP A 214 -25.55 0.06 7.94
CA ASP A 214 -26.08 1.21 8.68
C ASP A 214 -25.95 2.50 7.87
N MET A 215 -26.83 3.45 8.17
CA MET A 215 -26.71 4.82 7.65
C MET A 215 -25.97 5.68 8.68
N PRO A 216 -24.99 6.48 8.25
CA PRO A 216 -24.32 7.40 9.16
C PRO A 216 -25.29 8.50 9.61
N PRO A 217 -25.08 9.12 10.78
CA PRO A 217 -25.98 10.17 11.29
C PRO A 217 -26.00 11.44 10.43
N GLU A 218 -25.00 11.62 9.57
CA GLU A 218 -24.85 12.74 8.64
C GLU A 218 -24.47 12.23 7.24
N LYS A 219 -24.91 12.93 6.19
CA LYS A 219 -24.45 12.63 4.82
C LYS A 219 -22.98 12.96 4.66
N LEU A 220 -22.24 12.09 3.97
CA LEU A 220 -20.81 12.18 3.76
C LEU A 220 -20.47 13.01 2.52
N ASP A 221 -19.33 13.69 2.53
CA ASP A 221 -18.81 14.39 1.36
C ASP A 221 -18.01 13.46 0.46
N ALA A 222 -17.36 12.45 1.06
CA ALA A 222 -16.65 11.41 0.32
C ALA A 222 -16.66 10.09 1.09
N ALA A 223 -16.45 8.99 0.36
CA ALA A 223 -16.27 7.66 0.94
C ALA A 223 -15.11 6.93 0.24
N ILE A 224 -14.25 6.26 1.00
CA ILE A 224 -13.22 5.35 0.47
C ILE A 224 -13.61 3.93 0.82
N ILE A 225 -13.61 3.04 -0.16
CA ILE A 225 -13.89 1.61 0.03
C ILE A 225 -12.58 0.84 -0.09
N PHE A 226 -12.06 0.34 1.04
CA PHE A 226 -10.89 -0.53 1.08
C PHE A 226 -11.26 -2.02 1.08
N ALA A 227 -12.47 -2.36 1.49
CA ALA A 227 -12.95 -3.74 1.43
C ALA A 227 -13.27 -4.14 -0.03
N SER A 228 -12.83 -5.33 -0.43
CA SER A 228 -13.01 -5.85 -1.81
C SER A 228 -14.43 -6.39 -2.04
N VAL A 229 -15.46 -5.59 -1.74
CA VAL A 229 -16.88 -5.97 -1.73
C VAL A 229 -17.69 -5.00 -2.57
N GLY A 230 -18.08 -5.41 -3.79
CA GLY A 230 -18.81 -4.57 -4.76
C GLY A 230 -20.13 -3.97 -4.24
N PRO A 231 -20.99 -4.70 -3.48
CA PRO A 231 -22.20 -4.16 -2.87
C PRO A 231 -21.99 -2.93 -1.96
N LEU A 232 -20.78 -2.66 -1.49
CA LEU A 232 -20.48 -1.45 -0.71
C LEU A 232 -20.54 -0.18 -1.56
N VAL A 233 -20.38 -0.28 -2.88
CA VAL A 233 -20.43 0.90 -3.76
C VAL A 233 -21.82 1.57 -3.74
N PRO A 234 -22.93 0.88 -4.02
CA PRO A 234 -24.24 1.50 -3.87
C PRO A 234 -24.60 1.86 -2.42
N ALA A 235 -24.10 1.13 -1.42
CA ALA A 235 -24.27 1.50 -0.01
C ALA A 235 -23.61 2.85 0.29
N ALA A 236 -22.35 3.02 -0.13
CA ALA A 236 -21.61 4.27 0.02
C ALA A 236 -22.29 5.44 -0.73
N LEU A 237 -22.77 5.22 -1.97
CA LEU A 237 -23.49 6.26 -2.73
C LEU A 237 -24.71 6.79 -1.98
N ARG A 238 -25.51 5.90 -1.36
CA ARG A 238 -26.66 6.30 -0.56
C ARG A 238 -26.28 7.10 0.69
N ALA A 239 -25.08 6.90 1.23
CA ALA A 239 -24.57 7.65 2.36
C ALA A 239 -24.04 9.05 1.97
N LEU A 240 -23.72 9.29 0.69
CA LEU A 240 -23.18 10.57 0.22
C LEU A 240 -24.21 11.70 0.19
N ALA A 241 -23.75 12.90 0.42
CA ALA A 241 -24.38 14.14 0.03
C ALA A 241 -24.35 14.33 -1.50
N LYS A 242 -25.03 15.35 -2.02
CA LYS A 242 -24.95 15.78 -3.42
C LYS A 242 -23.50 16.18 -3.75
N GLY A 243 -23.04 15.83 -4.94
CA GLY A 243 -21.66 16.12 -5.39
C GLY A 243 -20.58 15.25 -4.71
N GLY A 244 -20.97 14.32 -3.84
CA GLY A 244 -20.01 13.48 -3.12
C GLY A 244 -19.32 12.43 -4.01
N VAL A 245 -18.20 11.90 -3.54
CA VAL A 245 -17.38 10.94 -4.29
C VAL A 245 -17.19 9.62 -3.54
N VAL A 246 -17.37 8.50 -4.24
CA VAL A 246 -16.95 7.16 -3.80
C VAL A 246 -15.64 6.81 -4.48
N VAL A 247 -14.61 6.49 -3.70
CA VAL A 247 -13.29 6.05 -4.18
C VAL A 247 -13.10 4.58 -3.84
N CYS A 248 -13.03 3.71 -4.85
CA CYS A 248 -12.75 2.29 -4.69
C CYS A 248 -11.22 2.08 -4.61
N GLY A 249 -10.71 1.85 -3.40
CA GLY A 249 -9.30 1.61 -3.11
C GLY A 249 -8.92 0.13 -2.96
N GLY A 250 -9.90 -0.76 -2.83
CA GLY A 250 -9.67 -2.21 -2.76
C GLY A 250 -9.32 -2.79 -4.13
N ILE A 251 -8.41 -3.77 -4.16
CA ILE A 251 -8.10 -4.56 -5.35
C ILE A 251 -8.94 -5.84 -5.37
N HIS A 252 -9.13 -6.45 -6.54
CA HIS A 252 -9.95 -7.67 -6.71
C HIS A 252 -11.34 -7.56 -6.08
N MET A 253 -11.95 -6.38 -6.25
CA MET A 253 -13.33 -6.15 -5.79
C MET A 253 -14.30 -7.06 -6.54
N SER A 254 -15.26 -7.64 -5.82
CA SER A 254 -16.37 -8.37 -6.45
C SER A 254 -17.22 -7.42 -7.32
N ASP A 255 -18.03 -8.01 -8.21
CA ASP A 255 -18.90 -7.23 -9.10
C ASP A 255 -19.77 -6.23 -8.33
N ILE A 256 -19.89 -5.03 -8.89
CA ILE A 256 -20.79 -4.01 -8.37
C ILE A 256 -22.19 -4.39 -8.86
N PRO A 257 -23.17 -4.64 -7.97
CA PRO A 257 -24.52 -4.95 -8.39
C PRO A 257 -25.17 -3.75 -9.05
N SER A 258 -26.20 -4.01 -9.87
CA SER A 258 -27.04 -2.93 -10.40
C SER A 258 -27.66 -2.13 -9.27
N PHE A 259 -27.76 -0.82 -9.45
CA PHE A 259 -28.37 0.09 -8.48
C PHE A 259 -29.18 1.18 -9.20
N PRO A 260 -30.15 1.81 -8.54
CA PRO A 260 -30.96 2.88 -9.13
C PRO A 260 -30.09 4.07 -9.52
N TYR A 261 -30.33 4.66 -10.71
CA TYR A 261 -29.65 5.87 -11.13
C TYR A 261 -29.83 7.03 -10.14
N ALA A 262 -30.92 7.03 -9.37
CA ALA A 262 -31.18 8.02 -8.31
C ALA A 262 -30.06 8.03 -7.24
N ASP A 263 -29.38 6.91 -6.98
CA ASP A 263 -28.27 6.85 -6.03
C ASP A 263 -27.01 7.57 -6.57
N LEU A 264 -26.85 7.64 -7.90
CA LEU A 264 -25.76 8.35 -8.56
C LEU A 264 -26.12 9.80 -8.93
N TRP A 265 -27.40 10.08 -9.12
CA TRP A 265 -27.94 11.39 -9.51
C TRP A 265 -27.43 12.49 -8.55
N GLU A 266 -27.48 13.76 -8.98
CA GLU A 266 -27.02 14.93 -8.22
C GLU A 266 -25.49 15.01 -8.11
N GLU A 267 -24.82 14.76 -9.26
CA GLU A 267 -23.36 14.92 -9.44
C GLU A 267 -22.48 14.03 -8.54
N ARG A 268 -23.02 12.92 -8.02
CA ARG A 268 -22.20 11.95 -7.32
C ARG A 268 -21.25 11.24 -8.28
N VAL A 269 -20.05 10.91 -7.82
CA VAL A 269 -18.99 10.30 -8.63
C VAL A 269 -18.57 8.98 -8.02
N ILE A 270 -18.33 7.97 -8.88
CA ILE A 270 -17.64 6.74 -8.53
C ILE A 270 -16.32 6.74 -9.29
N MET A 271 -15.22 6.48 -8.60
CA MET A 271 -13.91 6.30 -9.22
C MET A 271 -13.12 5.19 -8.55
N SER A 272 -12.15 4.65 -9.27
CA SER A 272 -11.19 3.68 -8.73
C SER A 272 -9.79 4.27 -8.67
N VAL A 273 -8.93 3.62 -7.91
CA VAL A 273 -7.50 3.88 -7.90
C VAL A 273 -6.75 2.62 -8.30
N ALA A 274 -5.63 2.79 -8.96
CA ALA A 274 -4.73 1.72 -9.32
C ALA A 274 -3.32 2.10 -8.88
N ASN A 275 -2.76 1.34 -7.92
CA ASN A 275 -1.38 1.52 -7.50
C ASN A 275 -1.10 2.94 -6.95
N LEU A 276 0.10 3.48 -7.19
CA LEU A 276 0.56 4.81 -6.78
C LEU A 276 1.28 5.49 -7.94
N THR A 277 1.32 6.81 -7.95
CA THR A 277 2.28 7.59 -8.72
C THR A 277 3.48 7.98 -7.85
N ARG A 278 4.60 8.38 -8.47
CA ARG A 278 5.76 8.93 -7.73
C ARG A 278 5.34 10.12 -6.87
N ARG A 279 4.51 11.00 -7.45
CA ARG A 279 3.98 12.16 -6.74
C ARG A 279 3.20 11.78 -5.48
N ASP A 280 2.38 10.73 -5.52
CA ASP A 280 1.69 10.27 -4.31
C ASP A 280 2.68 9.86 -3.21
N GLY A 281 3.80 9.22 -3.59
CA GLY A 281 4.85 8.85 -2.65
C GLY A 281 5.60 10.04 -2.07
N GLU A 282 5.99 10.99 -2.93
CA GLU A 282 6.66 12.23 -2.52
C GLU A 282 5.79 13.02 -1.54
N GLU A 283 4.52 13.27 -1.89
CA GLU A 283 3.57 13.99 -1.03
C GLU A 283 3.29 13.23 0.29
N PHE A 284 3.19 11.88 0.23
CA PHE A 284 2.96 11.07 1.42
C PHE A 284 4.14 11.10 2.38
N PHE A 285 5.37 10.93 1.89
CA PHE A 285 6.56 10.96 2.76
C PHE A 285 6.93 12.39 3.21
N ASP A 286 6.37 13.43 2.61
CA ASP A 286 6.43 14.80 3.13
C ASP A 286 5.44 15.02 4.29
N ILE A 287 4.23 14.46 4.22
CA ILE A 287 3.24 14.61 5.30
C ILE A 287 3.47 13.63 6.46
N ALA A 288 3.89 12.40 6.19
CA ALA A 288 4.04 11.35 7.19
C ALA A 288 4.89 11.74 8.42
N PRO A 289 6.00 12.49 8.31
CA PRO A 289 6.75 12.94 9.48
C PRO A 289 5.97 13.89 10.41
N ARG A 290 5.00 14.61 9.87
CA ARG A 290 4.18 15.59 10.61
C ARG A 290 3.01 14.94 11.33
N VAL A 291 2.51 13.82 10.79
CA VAL A 291 1.42 13.04 11.36
C VAL A 291 1.99 11.95 12.28
N PRO A 292 1.51 11.78 13.52
CA PRO A 292 1.97 10.71 14.40
C PRO A 292 1.38 9.35 13.99
N ILE A 293 1.63 8.92 12.75
CA ILE A 293 1.10 7.65 12.23
C ILE A 293 1.70 6.49 13.03
N LYS A 294 0.83 5.67 13.60
CA LYS A 294 1.20 4.43 14.27
C LYS A 294 0.93 3.26 13.35
N THR A 295 1.94 2.43 13.14
CA THR A 295 1.84 1.17 12.42
C THR A 295 1.86 0.01 13.42
N ASN A 296 0.97 -0.95 13.26
CA ASN A 296 1.03 -2.19 14.03
C ASN A 296 1.81 -3.22 13.21
N THR A 297 2.91 -3.72 13.76
CA THR A 297 3.79 -4.65 13.06
C THR A 297 4.14 -5.86 13.92
N GLU A 298 4.34 -7.00 13.26
CA GLU A 298 4.86 -8.22 13.87
C GLU A 298 6.06 -8.69 13.04
N THR A 299 7.22 -8.90 13.67
CA THR A 299 8.46 -9.19 12.97
C THR A 299 8.74 -10.68 12.87
N PHE A 300 9.32 -11.09 11.74
CA PHE A 300 9.75 -12.45 11.45
C PHE A 300 11.16 -12.42 10.84
N PRO A 301 12.04 -13.39 11.13
CA PRO A 301 13.26 -13.55 10.33
C PRO A 301 12.92 -13.86 8.88
N LEU A 302 13.82 -13.56 7.94
CA LEU A 302 13.60 -13.78 6.50
C LEU A 302 13.26 -15.24 6.17
N GLU A 303 13.94 -16.18 6.80
CA GLU A 303 13.73 -17.63 6.65
C GLU A 303 12.32 -18.09 7.03
N ASP A 304 11.65 -17.33 7.89
CA ASP A 304 10.27 -17.59 8.35
C ASP A 304 9.19 -16.95 7.46
N ALA A 305 9.54 -16.50 6.25
CA ALA A 305 8.59 -15.88 5.32
C ALA A 305 7.36 -16.75 5.03
N ASN A 306 7.52 -18.08 4.93
CA ASN A 306 6.40 -19.00 4.75
C ASN A 306 5.48 -19.03 5.98
N ILE A 307 6.05 -18.98 7.20
CA ILE A 307 5.28 -18.90 8.46
C ILE A 307 4.47 -17.59 8.50
N ALA A 308 5.09 -16.48 8.10
CA ALA A 308 4.39 -15.19 8.01
C ALA A 308 3.23 -15.25 7.01
N PHE A 309 3.41 -15.90 5.84
CA PHE A 309 2.36 -16.12 4.84
C PHE A 309 1.20 -16.94 5.39
N ASP A 310 1.51 -18.06 6.06
CA ASP A 310 0.49 -18.96 6.61
C ASP A 310 -0.32 -18.28 7.72
N ARG A 311 0.33 -17.55 8.62
CA ARG A 311 -0.35 -16.76 9.65
C ARG A 311 -1.20 -15.65 9.05
N PHE A 312 -0.75 -15.02 7.96
CA PHE A 312 -1.53 -14.00 7.26
C PHE A 312 -2.80 -14.62 6.63
N ARG A 313 -2.68 -15.78 5.94
CA ARG A 313 -3.84 -16.50 5.38
C ARG A 313 -4.85 -16.90 6.45
N ALA A 314 -4.36 -17.32 7.61
CA ALA A 314 -5.20 -17.70 8.75
C ALA A 314 -5.80 -16.51 9.52
N GLY A 315 -5.45 -15.25 9.17
CA GLY A 315 -5.91 -14.07 9.91
C GLY A 315 -5.36 -13.97 11.33
N GLN A 316 -4.18 -14.56 11.59
CA GLN A 316 -3.57 -14.69 12.92
C GLN A 316 -2.49 -13.62 13.20
N LEU A 317 -2.36 -12.63 12.33
CA LEU A 317 -1.43 -11.52 12.55
C LEU A 317 -2.10 -10.41 13.35
N SER A 318 -1.39 -9.89 14.33
CA SER A 318 -1.81 -8.72 15.11
C SER A 318 -1.45 -7.36 14.46
N GLY A 319 -1.05 -7.37 13.20
CA GLY A 319 -0.62 -6.21 12.43
C GLY A 319 -0.03 -6.62 11.09
N THR A 320 0.81 -5.78 10.52
CA THR A 320 1.56 -6.10 9.30
C THR A 320 2.77 -6.96 9.65
N ALA A 321 2.91 -8.14 9.04
CA ALA A 321 4.14 -8.92 9.14
C ALA A 321 5.29 -8.19 8.45
N VAL A 322 6.45 -8.11 9.11
CA VAL A 322 7.66 -7.48 8.59
C VAL A 322 8.82 -8.46 8.70
N LEU A 323 9.38 -8.84 7.56
CA LEU A 323 10.57 -9.69 7.52
C LEU A 323 11.82 -8.86 7.86
N LEU A 324 12.58 -9.34 8.82
CA LEU A 324 13.91 -8.83 9.17
C LEU A 324 14.95 -9.55 8.32
N ILE A 325 15.68 -8.81 7.46
CA ILE A 325 16.58 -9.39 6.47
C ILE A 325 18.02 -9.32 6.92
N SER A 326 18.46 -8.16 7.41
CA SER A 326 19.75 -8.04 8.08
C SER A 326 19.53 -7.67 9.54
N LYS A 327 20.36 -8.21 10.44
CA LYS A 327 20.42 -7.66 11.79
C LYS A 327 20.77 -6.18 11.66
N ALA A 328 19.94 -5.30 12.24
CA ALA A 328 20.19 -3.88 12.29
C ALA A 328 21.62 -3.65 12.85
N GLY A 329 22.57 -3.55 11.96
CA GLY A 329 23.97 -3.31 12.25
C GLY A 329 24.29 -1.94 11.74
N HIS A 330 24.67 -1.05 12.64
CA HIS A 330 25.22 0.26 12.35
C HIS A 330 26.19 0.20 11.17
N PRO A 331 26.23 1.22 10.29
CA PRO A 331 27.32 1.34 9.32
C PRO A 331 28.64 1.35 10.08
N ARG A 332 29.52 0.42 9.71
CA ARG A 332 30.95 0.50 10.13
C ARG A 332 31.62 1.57 9.30
#